data_d7efb6d601f48c7eb8162b2bdb72777d
#
_entry.id   d7efb6d601f48c7eb8162b2bdb72777d
#
_cell.length_a   1.000
_cell.length_b   1.000
_cell.length_c   1.000
_cell.angle_alpha   90.00
_cell.angle_beta   90.00
_cell.angle_gamma   90.00
#
_symmetry.space_group_name_H-M   'P 1'
#
loop_
_entity.id
_entity.type
_entity.pdbx_description
1 polymer ?
#
loop_
_entity_poly.entity_id
_entity_poly.type
_entity_poly.pdbx_seq_one_letter_code
_entity_poly.pdbx_strand_id
1 'polypeptide(L)'
;MSSQASTKNFTLSSSNCLPPTRDHAHFPDSLPPAKETKLHPTGAGNENASLFFVGTATTILEWAGIRLMTDPNFLHAGDHVHLGPGVTSTRRTNPALDLHDLPRIDMVLLSHYHADHFDEMVEASLRRDLPIVTTPHAKECLVDKKEEGEKFSAVTDLDFWESCLIYVEGGALDEGKKAAIKVTGMPGKHVPPGPLNVMNELLHAVPPTNGWMLELGHVQEGRGDESFVNGYRIYISGDTLLVDELKQIPERYKGQNIDLMLIHLGGTTIPSPAVPLLMVTMDAEQGIKLVQLIQPDITIPIHYDDYEAFLSPLSDFKKAVDDAGLAEKVVYLDRKDAYKFHVTE
;
A
#
# COMPACT_ATOMS: atom_id res chain seq x y z
N MET A 1 -15.31 -25.85 16.21
CA MET A 1 -14.89 -26.35 14.90
C MET A 1 -14.42 -25.12 14.15
N SER A 2 -13.10 -24.88 14.06
CA SER A 2 -12.55 -23.79 13.28
C SER A 2 -12.73 -24.16 11.81
N SER A 3 -13.59 -23.43 11.09
CA SER A 3 -13.57 -23.49 9.64
C SER A 3 -12.19 -23.01 9.21
N GLN A 4 -11.37 -23.88 8.62
CA GLN A 4 -10.21 -23.43 7.86
C GLN A 4 -10.77 -22.53 6.76
N ALA A 5 -10.52 -21.21 6.89
CA ALA A 5 -10.81 -20.28 5.82
C ALA A 5 -9.97 -20.74 4.63
N SER A 6 -10.64 -21.01 3.52
CA SER A 6 -9.97 -21.34 2.26
C SER A 6 -9.02 -20.20 1.90
N THR A 7 -7.73 -20.45 1.89
CA THR A 7 -6.74 -19.45 1.48
C THR A 7 -6.98 -19.12 0.01
N LYS A 8 -7.32 -17.86 -0.28
CA LYS A 8 -7.42 -17.37 -1.67
C LYS A 8 -6.02 -17.48 -2.29
N ASN A 9 -5.92 -17.88 -3.55
CA ASN A 9 -4.63 -17.91 -4.26
C ASN A 9 -4.78 -17.60 -5.74
N PHE A 10 -3.73 -17.07 -6.34
CA PHE A 10 -3.57 -16.91 -7.79
C PHE A 10 -2.10 -16.83 -8.18
N THR A 11 -1.82 -16.76 -9.48
CA THR A 11 -0.45 -16.72 -10.02
C THR A 11 -0.23 -15.43 -10.81
N LEU A 12 0.89 -14.77 -10.57
CA LEU A 12 1.43 -13.71 -11.40
C LEU A 12 2.52 -14.28 -12.29
N SER A 13 2.58 -13.86 -13.56
CA SER A 13 3.63 -14.28 -14.48
C SER A 13 4.59 -13.12 -14.75
N SER A 14 5.86 -13.31 -14.42
CA SER A 14 6.92 -12.35 -14.72
C SER A 14 7.17 -12.16 -16.22
N SER A 15 6.64 -13.06 -17.06
CA SER A 15 6.72 -12.98 -18.53
C SER A 15 5.53 -12.25 -19.18
N ASN A 16 4.55 -11.76 -18.39
CA ASN A 16 3.48 -10.95 -18.92
C ASN A 16 4.05 -9.64 -19.50
N CYS A 17 3.72 -9.33 -20.76
CA CYS A 17 4.18 -8.14 -21.46
C CYS A 17 3.04 -7.16 -21.78
N LEU A 18 1.95 -7.19 -21.00
CA LEU A 18 0.82 -6.29 -21.17
C LEU A 18 1.10 -4.92 -20.52
N PRO A 19 0.69 -3.82 -21.17
CA PRO A 19 0.76 -2.49 -20.55
C PRO A 19 -0.15 -2.43 -19.32
N PRO A 20 0.16 -1.59 -18.32
CA PRO A 20 -0.72 -1.41 -17.18
C PRO A 20 -2.04 -0.71 -17.55
N THR A 21 -2.05 0.09 -18.61
CA THR A 21 -3.19 0.85 -19.09
C THR A 21 -3.76 0.28 -20.40
N ARG A 22 -5.07 0.49 -20.64
CA ARG A 22 -5.78 0.01 -21.85
C ARG A 22 -5.71 0.96 -23.04
N ASP A 23 -5.31 2.18 -22.81
CA ASP A 23 -5.29 3.28 -23.79
C ASP A 23 -3.89 3.55 -24.36
N HIS A 24 -2.84 2.92 -23.83
CA HIS A 24 -1.46 3.05 -24.30
C HIS A 24 -0.85 1.70 -24.67
N ALA A 25 -0.47 1.57 -25.94
CA ALA A 25 0.16 0.33 -26.46
C ALA A 25 1.67 0.26 -26.17
N HIS A 26 2.32 1.39 -25.90
CA HIS A 26 3.76 1.48 -25.62
C HIS A 26 3.99 1.90 -24.17
N PHE A 27 4.87 1.20 -23.50
CA PHE A 27 5.28 1.47 -22.13
C PHE A 27 6.77 1.17 -21.98
N PRO A 28 7.47 1.82 -21.03
CA PRO A 28 8.89 1.58 -20.81
C PRO A 28 9.13 0.19 -20.19
N ASP A 29 10.30 -0.38 -20.42
CA ASP A 29 10.69 -1.69 -19.87
C ASP A 29 10.95 -1.64 -18.35
N SER A 30 11.33 -0.47 -17.83
CA SER A 30 11.73 -0.27 -16.44
C SER A 30 11.26 1.07 -15.90
N LEU A 31 11.23 1.18 -14.57
CA LEU A 31 11.07 2.46 -13.89
C LEU A 31 12.18 3.43 -14.29
N PRO A 32 11.92 4.75 -14.26
CA PRO A 32 12.96 5.72 -14.48
C PRO A 32 14.05 5.58 -13.40
N PRO A 33 15.30 5.95 -13.70
CA PRO A 33 16.37 5.94 -12.71
C PRO A 33 15.97 6.70 -11.43
N ALA A 34 16.22 6.09 -10.28
CA ALA A 34 15.99 6.75 -9.01
C ALA A 34 16.85 8.01 -8.87
N LYS A 35 16.29 9.06 -8.27
CA LYS A 35 17.03 10.29 -7.93
C LYS A 35 18.07 9.99 -6.85
N GLU A 36 17.68 9.26 -5.82
CA GLU A 36 18.55 8.73 -4.78
C GLU A 36 18.17 7.27 -4.49
N THR A 37 19.16 6.44 -4.18
CA THR A 37 18.93 5.07 -3.73
C THR A 37 19.39 4.93 -2.29
N LYS A 38 18.47 4.58 -1.39
CA LYS A 38 18.74 4.26 0.00
C LYS A 38 18.78 2.75 0.19
N LEU A 39 19.63 2.29 1.08
CA LEU A 39 19.81 0.87 1.36
C LEU A 39 19.35 0.55 2.78
N HIS A 40 18.94 -0.69 2.98
CA HIS A 40 18.71 -1.18 4.32
C HIS A 40 20.03 -1.13 5.13
N PRO A 41 20.04 -0.63 6.37
CA PRO A 41 21.27 -0.46 7.15
C PRO A 41 22.10 -1.73 7.34
N THR A 42 21.47 -2.91 7.31
CA THR A 42 22.15 -4.21 7.47
C THR A 42 22.41 -4.93 6.14
N GLY A 43 21.90 -4.39 5.02
CA GLY A 43 22.06 -4.98 3.68
C GLY A 43 23.09 -4.17 2.90
N ALA A 44 24.20 -4.78 2.56
CA ALA A 44 25.22 -4.14 1.73
C ALA A 44 25.62 -5.06 0.60
N GLY A 45 25.01 -4.84 -0.58
CA GLY A 45 25.53 -5.39 -1.83
C GLY A 45 24.88 -6.68 -2.34
N ASN A 46 23.82 -7.17 -1.72
CA ASN A 46 23.04 -8.33 -2.16
C ASN A 46 21.53 -8.07 -2.22
N GLU A 47 21.15 -6.79 -2.35
CA GLU A 47 19.75 -6.39 -2.46
C GLU A 47 19.14 -6.97 -3.73
N ASN A 48 18.02 -7.69 -3.58
CA ASN A 48 17.28 -8.33 -4.65
C ASN A 48 15.85 -7.80 -4.78
N ALA A 49 15.48 -6.77 -4.00
CA ALA A 49 14.20 -6.09 -4.02
C ALA A 49 14.37 -4.58 -3.92
N SER A 50 13.42 -3.83 -4.47
CA SER A 50 13.38 -2.37 -4.38
C SER A 50 11.98 -1.84 -4.22
N LEU A 51 11.85 -0.72 -3.51
CA LEU A 51 10.66 0.10 -3.37
C LEU A 51 10.93 1.46 -4.00
N PHE A 52 10.17 1.86 -5.02
CA PHE A 52 10.25 3.16 -5.67
C PHE A 52 9.09 4.03 -5.18
N PHE A 53 9.38 5.24 -4.71
CA PHE A 53 8.35 6.16 -4.19
C PHE A 53 7.85 7.09 -5.30
N VAL A 54 6.58 6.92 -5.67
CA VAL A 54 5.91 7.75 -6.68
C VAL A 54 5.37 9.04 -6.06
N GLY A 55 4.75 8.95 -4.90
CA GLY A 55 4.13 10.07 -4.17
C GLY A 55 2.83 9.66 -3.49
N THR A 56 2.35 10.42 -2.54
CA THR A 56 1.19 10.14 -1.70
C THR A 56 1.30 8.75 -1.05
N ALA A 57 0.39 7.83 -1.35
CA ALA A 57 0.41 6.43 -0.94
C ALA A 57 0.93 5.49 -2.04
N THR A 58 1.33 6.05 -3.21
CA THR A 58 1.74 5.27 -4.38
C THR A 58 3.22 4.91 -4.29
N THR A 59 3.48 3.63 -4.19
CA THR A 59 4.83 3.03 -4.27
C THR A 59 4.83 1.89 -5.28
N ILE A 60 5.99 1.57 -5.84
CA ILE A 60 6.17 0.42 -6.72
C ILE A 60 7.24 -0.48 -6.12
N LEU A 61 6.84 -1.68 -5.72
CA LEU A 61 7.71 -2.74 -5.22
C LEU A 61 8.14 -3.62 -6.39
N GLU A 62 9.45 -3.81 -6.57
CA GLU A 62 10.03 -4.76 -7.52
C GLU A 62 10.72 -5.90 -6.77
N TRP A 63 10.32 -7.14 -7.05
CA TRP A 63 10.93 -8.35 -6.52
C TRP A 63 10.60 -9.56 -7.37
N ALA A 64 11.55 -10.50 -7.49
CA ALA A 64 11.37 -11.77 -8.23
C ALA A 64 10.82 -11.58 -9.66
N GLY A 65 11.17 -10.48 -10.32
CA GLY A 65 10.75 -10.16 -11.68
C GLY A 65 9.32 -9.62 -11.82
N ILE A 66 8.62 -9.32 -10.73
CA ILE A 66 7.29 -8.69 -10.73
C ILE A 66 7.32 -7.29 -10.15
N ARG A 67 6.29 -6.49 -10.50
CA ARG A 67 6.03 -5.15 -9.97
C ARG A 67 4.65 -5.08 -9.35
N LEU A 68 4.61 -4.76 -8.06
CA LEU A 68 3.40 -4.48 -7.29
C LEU A 68 3.31 -2.97 -7.05
N MET A 69 2.15 -2.37 -7.36
CA MET A 69 1.90 -0.95 -7.14
C MET A 69 0.87 -0.77 -6.02
N THR A 70 1.17 0.09 -5.04
CA THR A 70 0.22 0.45 -3.98
C THR A 70 -0.57 1.69 -4.37
N ASP A 71 -1.83 1.75 -3.99
CA ASP A 71 -2.70 2.93 -3.95
C ASP A 71 -2.42 3.95 -5.07
N PRO A 72 -2.69 3.60 -6.35
CA PRO A 72 -2.26 4.40 -7.49
C PRO A 72 -3.01 5.73 -7.60
N ASN A 73 -2.26 6.82 -7.38
CA ASN A 73 -2.70 8.20 -7.56
C ASN A 73 -1.65 8.98 -8.35
N PHE A 74 -2.03 9.42 -9.55
CA PHE A 74 -1.16 10.10 -10.52
C PHE A 74 -1.61 11.53 -10.83
N LEU A 75 -2.49 12.09 -10.02
CA LEU A 75 -2.92 13.49 -10.14
C LEU A 75 -1.74 14.44 -9.96
N HIS A 76 -1.82 15.60 -10.61
CA HIS A 76 -0.80 16.63 -10.58
C HIS A 76 -1.15 17.79 -9.64
N ALA A 77 -0.17 18.63 -9.37
CA ALA A 77 -0.38 19.85 -8.62
C ALA A 77 -1.44 20.74 -9.30
N GLY A 78 -2.45 21.11 -8.54
CA GLY A 78 -3.64 21.85 -9.01
C GLY A 78 -4.86 20.99 -9.28
N ASP A 79 -4.70 19.67 -9.42
CA ASP A 79 -5.85 18.77 -9.55
C ASP A 79 -6.62 18.63 -8.22
N HIS A 80 -7.87 18.25 -8.32
CA HIS A 80 -8.77 18.13 -7.19
C HIS A 80 -9.21 16.69 -6.96
N VAL A 81 -9.34 16.31 -5.70
CA VAL A 81 -9.96 15.05 -5.28
C VAL A 81 -11.20 15.31 -4.44
N HIS A 82 -12.17 14.43 -4.57
CA HIS A 82 -13.36 14.42 -3.71
C HIS A 82 -13.15 13.41 -2.58
N LEU A 83 -13.05 13.92 -1.35
CA LEU A 83 -12.77 13.14 -0.12
C LEU A 83 -14.06 12.88 0.68
N GLY A 84 -15.21 12.90 0.05
CA GLY A 84 -16.52 12.70 0.65
C GLY A 84 -17.53 13.78 0.26
N PRO A 85 -18.79 13.69 0.71
CA PRO A 85 -19.85 14.63 0.36
C PRO A 85 -19.49 16.06 0.76
N GLY A 86 -19.28 16.92 -0.26
CA GLY A 86 -18.93 18.33 -0.07
C GLY A 86 -17.48 18.58 0.39
N VAL A 87 -16.62 17.55 0.38
CA VAL A 87 -15.21 17.66 0.74
C VAL A 87 -14.36 17.54 -0.51
N THR A 88 -13.62 18.59 -0.85
CA THR A 88 -12.67 18.60 -1.96
C THR A 88 -11.32 19.07 -1.45
N SER A 89 -10.26 18.45 -1.91
CA SER A 89 -8.88 18.84 -1.60
C SER A 89 -8.07 19.00 -2.89
N THR A 90 -7.15 19.97 -2.89
CA THR A 90 -6.28 20.25 -4.03
C THR A 90 -4.94 19.55 -3.85
N ARG A 91 -4.46 18.89 -4.90
CA ARG A 91 -3.11 18.32 -4.96
C ARG A 91 -2.07 19.43 -5.00
N ARG A 92 -1.00 19.30 -4.21
CA ARG A 92 0.08 20.28 -4.10
C ARG A 92 1.35 19.89 -4.85
N THR A 93 1.47 18.63 -5.21
CA THR A 93 2.73 18.06 -5.74
C THR A 93 2.46 17.20 -6.97
N ASN A 94 3.49 17.03 -7.79
CA ASN A 94 3.43 16.11 -8.92
C ASN A 94 3.91 14.71 -8.51
N PRO A 95 3.43 13.63 -9.14
CA PRO A 95 3.99 12.29 -8.97
C PRO A 95 5.40 12.21 -9.58
N ALA A 96 6.16 11.17 -9.22
CA ALA A 96 7.52 10.95 -9.72
C ALA A 96 7.59 10.61 -11.22
N LEU A 97 6.48 10.12 -11.78
CA LEU A 97 6.25 9.78 -13.19
C LEU A 97 4.76 9.84 -13.46
N ASP A 98 4.39 9.96 -14.72
CA ASP A 98 2.99 9.96 -15.14
C ASP A 98 2.44 8.53 -15.28
N LEU A 99 1.12 8.38 -15.21
CA LEU A 99 0.45 7.09 -15.32
C LEU A 99 0.85 6.32 -16.59
N HIS A 100 0.97 7.02 -17.71
CA HIS A 100 1.33 6.44 -19.01
C HIS A 100 2.84 6.18 -19.19
N ASP A 101 3.67 6.66 -18.26
CA ASP A 101 5.11 6.36 -18.19
C ASP A 101 5.41 5.16 -17.28
N LEU A 102 4.37 4.50 -16.76
CA LEU A 102 4.54 3.29 -15.99
C LEU A 102 5.08 2.14 -16.85
N PRO A 103 6.09 1.41 -16.38
CA PRO A 103 6.43 0.11 -16.93
C PRO A 103 5.31 -0.90 -16.64
N ARG A 104 5.50 -2.15 -17.08
CA ARG A 104 4.60 -3.24 -16.71
C ARG A 104 4.35 -3.25 -15.19
N ILE A 105 3.09 -3.30 -14.80
CA ILE A 105 2.63 -3.55 -13.43
C ILE A 105 1.87 -4.88 -13.42
N ASP A 106 2.18 -5.74 -12.48
CA ASP A 106 1.62 -7.09 -12.40
C ASP A 106 0.44 -7.18 -11.44
N MET A 107 0.41 -6.31 -10.43
CA MET A 107 -0.67 -6.26 -9.45
C MET A 107 -0.78 -4.89 -8.80
N VAL A 108 -2.00 -4.50 -8.44
CA VAL A 108 -2.29 -3.37 -7.55
C VAL A 108 -2.69 -3.89 -6.17
N LEU A 109 -2.14 -3.28 -5.14
CA LEU A 109 -2.57 -3.45 -3.75
C LEU A 109 -3.25 -2.16 -3.31
N LEU A 110 -4.58 -2.19 -3.20
CA LEU A 110 -5.40 -1.02 -2.94
C LEU A 110 -5.97 -1.06 -1.52
N SER A 111 -5.60 -0.10 -0.68
CA SER A 111 -6.01 -0.03 0.72
C SER A 111 -7.51 0.25 0.88
N HIS A 112 -8.07 1.10 0.02
CA HIS A 112 -9.49 1.45 0.00
C HIS A 112 -9.86 2.25 -1.26
N TYR A 113 -11.16 2.33 -1.56
CA TYR A 113 -11.66 3.03 -2.74
C TYR A 113 -11.93 4.50 -2.41
N HIS A 114 -10.88 5.33 -2.51
CA HIS A 114 -10.92 6.76 -2.25
C HIS A 114 -10.09 7.50 -3.32
N ALA A 115 -10.47 8.72 -3.69
CA ALA A 115 -9.92 9.40 -4.86
C ALA A 115 -8.43 9.81 -4.71
N ASP A 116 -7.89 9.92 -3.52
CA ASP A 116 -6.46 10.16 -3.26
C ASP A 116 -5.63 8.87 -3.19
N HIS A 117 -6.28 7.69 -3.28
CA HIS A 117 -5.65 6.37 -3.34
C HIS A 117 -5.92 5.63 -4.67
N PHE A 118 -7.01 5.96 -5.34
CA PHE A 118 -7.39 5.39 -6.63
C PHE A 118 -8.12 6.47 -7.44
N ASP A 119 -7.36 7.31 -8.13
CA ASP A 119 -7.92 8.47 -8.81
C ASP A 119 -8.72 8.10 -10.07
N GLU A 120 -9.56 9.03 -10.54
CA GLU A 120 -10.44 8.81 -11.67
C GLU A 120 -9.69 8.53 -12.99
N MET A 121 -8.50 9.09 -13.19
CA MET A 121 -7.69 8.83 -14.37
C MET A 121 -7.11 7.40 -14.34
N VAL A 122 -6.65 6.97 -13.16
CA VAL A 122 -6.21 5.60 -12.91
C VAL A 122 -7.36 4.63 -13.18
N GLU A 123 -8.52 4.88 -12.59
CA GLU A 123 -9.69 4.02 -12.80
C GLU A 123 -10.09 3.95 -14.27
N ALA A 124 -10.09 5.07 -14.99
CA ALA A 124 -10.41 5.10 -16.41
C ALA A 124 -9.40 4.35 -17.27
N SER A 125 -8.11 4.45 -16.96
CA SER A 125 -7.02 4.00 -17.83
C SER A 125 -6.52 2.58 -17.55
N LEU A 126 -6.54 2.09 -16.31
CA LEU A 126 -6.02 0.76 -15.99
C LEU A 126 -6.75 -0.33 -16.79
N ARG A 127 -6.00 -1.31 -17.29
CA ARG A 127 -6.59 -2.49 -17.95
C ARG A 127 -7.46 -3.28 -16.96
N ARG A 128 -8.58 -3.80 -17.45
CA ARG A 128 -9.64 -4.39 -16.61
C ARG A 128 -9.33 -5.77 -16.06
N ASP A 129 -8.32 -6.43 -16.58
CA ASP A 129 -7.80 -7.72 -16.15
C ASP A 129 -6.52 -7.61 -15.29
N LEU A 130 -6.09 -6.39 -14.93
CA LEU A 130 -4.98 -6.20 -14.01
C LEU A 130 -5.39 -6.72 -12.62
N PRO A 131 -4.65 -7.66 -12.03
CA PRO A 131 -4.93 -8.16 -10.69
C PRO A 131 -4.94 -7.04 -9.64
N ILE A 132 -5.99 -6.97 -8.85
CA ILE A 132 -6.14 -6.02 -7.74
C ILE A 132 -6.46 -6.80 -6.46
N VAL A 133 -5.69 -6.60 -5.40
CA VAL A 133 -6.02 -7.05 -4.05
C VAL A 133 -6.48 -5.84 -3.26
N THR A 134 -7.66 -5.94 -2.62
CA THR A 134 -8.29 -4.80 -1.96
C THR A 134 -9.28 -5.21 -0.85
N THR A 135 -10.02 -4.24 -0.31
CA THR A 135 -11.10 -4.46 0.67
C THR A 135 -12.37 -5.01 0.00
N PRO A 136 -13.27 -5.66 0.75
CA PRO A 136 -14.59 -6.06 0.21
C PRO A 136 -15.36 -4.90 -0.42
N HIS A 137 -15.40 -3.74 0.24
CA HIS A 137 -16.08 -2.54 -0.27
C HIS A 137 -15.46 -2.03 -1.59
N ALA A 138 -14.13 -1.92 -1.65
CA ALA A 138 -13.46 -1.45 -2.87
C ALA A 138 -13.68 -2.43 -4.03
N LYS A 139 -13.69 -3.75 -3.75
CA LYS A 139 -14.05 -4.75 -4.76
C LYS A 139 -15.45 -4.51 -5.32
N GLU A 140 -16.46 -4.30 -4.47
CA GLU A 140 -17.81 -3.98 -4.93
C GLU A 140 -17.81 -2.77 -5.88
N CYS A 141 -17.12 -1.68 -5.52
CA CYS A 141 -16.98 -0.51 -6.36
C CYS A 141 -16.34 -0.79 -7.72
N LEU A 142 -15.34 -1.69 -7.77
CA LEU A 142 -14.58 -2.01 -8.99
C LEU A 142 -15.30 -3.00 -9.91
N VAL A 143 -16.08 -3.94 -9.35
CA VAL A 143 -16.74 -5.00 -10.14
C VAL A 143 -18.19 -4.68 -10.48
N ASP A 144 -18.86 -3.83 -9.69
CA ASP A 144 -20.27 -3.49 -9.88
C ASP A 144 -20.46 -2.17 -10.67
N LYS A 145 -19.79 -2.08 -11.83
CA LYS A 145 -19.95 -0.96 -12.75
C LYS A 145 -21.15 -1.18 -13.66
N LYS A 146 -21.81 -0.07 -14.08
CA LYS A 146 -22.98 -0.12 -14.98
C LYS A 146 -22.61 -0.67 -16.36
N GLU A 147 -21.46 -0.25 -16.87
CA GLU A 147 -20.97 -0.64 -18.18
C GLU A 147 -20.03 -1.84 -18.06
N GLU A 148 -20.28 -2.91 -18.82
CA GLU A 148 -19.51 -4.16 -18.75
C GLU A 148 -18.02 -3.94 -19.04
N GLY A 149 -17.68 -3.05 -19.98
CA GLY A 149 -16.29 -2.69 -20.33
C GLY A 149 -15.55 -1.91 -19.23
N GLU A 150 -16.25 -1.44 -18.19
CA GLU A 150 -15.64 -0.71 -17.07
C GLU A 150 -15.39 -1.60 -15.83
N LYS A 151 -15.90 -2.82 -15.82
CA LYS A 151 -15.73 -3.76 -14.71
C LYS A 151 -14.31 -4.33 -14.66
N PHE A 152 -13.70 -4.28 -13.51
CA PHE A 152 -12.46 -5.02 -13.27
C PHE A 152 -12.78 -6.50 -13.02
N SER A 153 -12.08 -7.39 -13.71
CA SER A 153 -12.37 -8.84 -13.71
C SER A 153 -11.49 -9.66 -12.76
N ALA A 154 -10.33 -9.12 -12.34
CA ALA A 154 -9.35 -9.83 -11.53
C ALA A 154 -9.18 -9.18 -10.14
N VAL A 155 -10.28 -9.04 -9.39
CA VAL A 155 -10.29 -8.39 -8.07
C VAL A 155 -10.45 -9.42 -6.96
N THR A 156 -9.46 -9.50 -6.08
CA THR A 156 -9.47 -10.31 -4.86
C THR A 156 -9.67 -9.40 -3.65
N ASP A 157 -10.72 -9.63 -2.90
CA ASP A 157 -10.96 -8.95 -1.63
C ASP A 157 -10.34 -9.70 -0.46
N LEU A 158 -9.89 -8.95 0.53
CA LEU A 158 -9.46 -9.48 1.83
C LEU A 158 -10.04 -8.60 2.93
N ASP A 159 -10.72 -9.22 3.89
CA ASP A 159 -11.10 -8.57 5.13
C ASP A 159 -9.96 -8.71 6.16
N PHE A 160 -10.10 -8.11 7.34
CA PHE A 160 -9.09 -8.18 8.39
C PHE A 160 -8.73 -9.63 8.72
N TRP A 161 -7.43 -9.92 8.67
CA TRP A 161 -6.83 -11.24 8.94
C TRP A 161 -7.10 -12.32 7.89
N GLU A 162 -7.82 -12.02 6.82
CA GLU A 162 -7.86 -12.89 5.65
C GLU A 162 -6.54 -12.77 4.87
N SER A 163 -6.12 -13.86 4.26
CA SER A 163 -4.87 -13.91 3.49
C SER A 163 -5.09 -14.45 2.09
N CYS A 164 -4.25 -13.99 1.18
CA CYS A 164 -4.10 -14.51 -0.16
C CYS A 164 -2.64 -14.91 -0.39
N LEU A 165 -2.41 -16.08 -0.98
CA LEU A 165 -1.08 -16.51 -1.42
C LEU A 165 -0.96 -16.35 -2.93
N ILE A 166 0.04 -15.60 -3.37
CA ILE A 166 0.28 -15.23 -4.75
C ILE A 166 1.57 -15.91 -5.20
N TYR A 167 1.46 -16.84 -6.14
CA TYR A 167 2.62 -17.48 -6.73
C TYR A 167 3.24 -16.61 -7.82
N VAL A 168 4.57 -16.57 -7.89
CA VAL A 168 5.30 -15.85 -8.95
C VAL A 168 5.88 -16.87 -9.91
N GLU A 169 5.34 -16.92 -11.12
CA GLU A 169 5.86 -17.77 -12.18
C GLU A 169 7.03 -17.07 -12.89
N GLY A 170 8.14 -17.81 -13.08
CA GLY A 170 9.37 -17.27 -13.69
C GLY A 170 10.24 -16.45 -12.73
N GLY A 171 9.87 -16.34 -11.45
CA GLY A 171 10.73 -15.76 -10.42
C GLY A 171 11.98 -16.63 -10.20
N ALA A 172 13.18 -16.06 -10.43
CA ALA A 172 14.44 -16.79 -10.27
C ALA A 172 14.78 -16.89 -8.77
N LEU A 173 14.61 -18.08 -8.20
CA LEU A 173 15.08 -18.47 -6.87
C LEU A 173 15.91 -19.76 -6.99
N ASP A 174 16.47 -20.20 -5.88
CA ASP A 174 17.19 -21.47 -5.79
C ASP A 174 16.34 -22.68 -6.22
N GLU A 175 17.02 -23.75 -6.61
CA GLU A 175 16.38 -24.99 -7.11
C GLU A 175 15.39 -25.56 -6.08
N GLY A 176 14.19 -25.90 -6.54
CA GLY A 176 13.10 -26.44 -5.70
C GLY A 176 12.29 -25.40 -4.92
N LYS A 177 12.57 -24.12 -5.10
CA LYS A 177 11.80 -23.02 -4.50
C LYS A 177 11.04 -22.24 -5.57
N LYS A 178 9.80 -21.86 -5.26
CA LYS A 178 8.98 -20.97 -6.08
C LYS A 178 8.68 -19.69 -5.32
N ALA A 179 9.03 -18.55 -5.90
CA ALA A 179 8.73 -17.25 -5.32
C ALA A 179 7.23 -17.10 -5.07
N ALA A 180 6.89 -16.59 -3.91
CA ALA A 180 5.50 -16.37 -3.53
C ALA A 180 5.38 -15.14 -2.63
N ILE A 181 4.23 -14.48 -2.72
CA ILE A 181 3.87 -13.34 -1.88
C ILE A 181 2.63 -13.70 -1.10
N LYS A 182 2.66 -13.53 0.22
CA LYS A 182 1.47 -13.64 1.03
C LYS A 182 1.01 -12.24 1.42
N VAL A 183 -0.25 -11.93 1.10
CA VAL A 183 -0.89 -10.67 1.48
C VAL A 183 -1.94 -10.96 2.53
N THR A 184 -1.90 -10.25 3.66
CA THR A 184 -2.90 -10.36 4.73
C THR A 184 -3.51 -9.00 5.00
N GLY A 185 -4.85 -8.91 5.04
CA GLY A 185 -5.57 -7.72 5.44
C GLY A 185 -5.33 -7.38 6.92
N MET A 186 -4.86 -6.17 7.20
CA MET A 186 -4.64 -5.66 8.55
C MET A 186 -5.74 -4.69 8.96
N PRO A 187 -6.06 -4.59 10.26
CA PRO A 187 -7.02 -3.62 10.74
C PRO A 187 -6.66 -2.18 10.34
N GLY A 188 -7.66 -1.41 9.95
CA GLY A 188 -7.57 0.01 9.71
C GLY A 188 -8.93 0.69 9.92
N LYS A 189 -8.94 1.94 10.39
CA LYS A 189 -10.15 2.74 10.56
C LYS A 189 -9.88 4.20 10.31
N HIS A 190 -10.63 4.79 9.39
CA HIS A 190 -10.65 6.21 9.10
C HIS A 190 -11.42 7.03 10.14
N VAL A 191 -12.47 6.46 10.73
CA VAL A 191 -13.36 7.17 11.63
C VAL A 191 -13.17 6.66 13.04
N PRO A 192 -13.00 7.56 14.04
CA PRO A 192 -12.86 7.16 15.42
C PRO A 192 -14.07 6.34 15.89
N PRO A 193 -13.89 5.33 16.74
CA PRO A 193 -15.01 4.60 17.31
C PRO A 193 -15.93 5.52 18.13
N GLY A 194 -17.26 5.29 18.02
CA GLY A 194 -18.26 6.09 18.70
C GLY A 194 -19.39 6.58 17.81
N PRO A 195 -20.14 7.65 18.19
CA PRO A 195 -21.28 8.15 17.41
C PRO A 195 -20.97 8.52 15.98
N LEU A 196 -19.76 9.04 15.71
CA LEU A 196 -19.32 9.40 14.36
C LEU A 196 -19.13 8.17 13.46
N ASN A 197 -18.64 7.06 14.02
CA ASN A 197 -18.52 5.82 13.26
C ASN A 197 -19.90 5.25 12.91
N VAL A 198 -20.85 5.27 13.85
CA VAL A 198 -22.25 4.85 13.59
C VAL A 198 -22.87 5.70 12.49
N MET A 199 -22.62 7.01 12.52
CA MET A 199 -23.11 7.92 11.46
C MET A 199 -22.43 7.62 10.12
N ASN A 200 -21.11 7.34 10.11
CA ASN A 200 -20.40 6.99 8.89
C ASN A 200 -20.88 5.65 8.29
N GLU A 201 -21.16 4.65 9.13
CA GLU A 201 -21.75 3.38 8.69
C GLU A 201 -23.14 3.57 8.05
N LEU A 202 -23.91 4.57 8.49
CA LEU A 202 -25.21 4.89 7.91
C LEU A 202 -25.09 5.71 6.61
N LEU A 203 -24.15 6.65 6.56
CA LEU A 203 -24.01 7.61 5.44
C LEU A 203 -23.02 7.15 4.38
N HIS A 204 -22.16 6.17 4.69
CA HIS A 204 -21.06 5.72 3.83
C HIS A 204 -20.19 6.87 3.29
N ALA A 205 -19.93 7.88 4.15
CA ALA A 205 -19.26 9.11 3.74
C ALA A 205 -17.74 8.91 3.60
N VAL A 206 -17.17 8.02 4.40
CA VAL A 206 -15.75 7.65 4.37
C VAL A 206 -15.67 6.13 4.21
N PRO A 207 -14.97 5.61 3.18
CA PRO A 207 -14.93 4.17 2.91
C PRO A 207 -14.14 3.41 3.97
N PRO A 208 -14.43 2.10 4.17
CA PRO A 208 -13.59 1.24 5.01
C PRO A 208 -12.22 1.03 4.38
N THR A 209 -11.19 0.94 5.21
CA THR A 209 -9.79 0.81 4.80
C THR A 209 -9.12 -0.39 5.45
N ASN A 210 -8.14 -0.97 4.76
CA ASN A 210 -7.22 -1.96 5.30
C ASN A 210 -5.81 -1.39 5.37
N GLY A 211 -5.05 -1.81 6.40
CA GLY A 211 -3.62 -1.98 6.24
C GLY A 211 -3.31 -3.32 5.57
N TRP A 212 -2.03 -3.55 5.24
CA TRP A 212 -1.57 -4.78 4.62
C TRP A 212 -0.32 -5.32 5.31
N MET A 213 -0.28 -6.64 5.55
CA MET A 213 0.96 -7.33 5.79
C MET A 213 1.35 -8.05 4.50
N LEU A 214 2.44 -7.62 3.89
CA LEU A 214 3.01 -8.17 2.68
C LEU A 214 4.25 -8.98 3.04
N GLU A 215 4.21 -10.28 2.82
CA GLU A 215 5.29 -11.21 3.13
C GLU A 215 5.87 -11.72 1.80
N LEU A 216 7.11 -11.34 1.52
CA LEU A 216 7.87 -11.81 0.35
C LEU A 216 8.66 -13.06 0.75
N GLY A 217 8.56 -14.13 -0.02
CA GLY A 217 9.21 -15.37 0.34
C GLY A 217 9.05 -16.45 -0.72
N HIS A 218 9.01 -17.70 -0.30
CA HIS A 218 8.91 -18.82 -1.22
C HIS A 218 8.05 -19.95 -0.68
N VAL A 219 7.58 -20.79 -1.57
CA VAL A 219 7.00 -22.10 -1.25
C VAL A 219 7.92 -23.21 -1.77
N GLN A 220 7.90 -24.35 -1.08
CA GLN A 220 8.59 -25.56 -1.55
C GLN A 220 7.78 -26.19 -2.70
N GLU A 221 8.44 -26.45 -3.81
CA GLU A 221 7.79 -27.06 -4.95
C GLU A 221 7.16 -28.42 -4.58
N GLY A 222 5.89 -28.61 -4.92
CA GLY A 222 5.13 -29.84 -4.63
C GLY A 222 4.58 -29.97 -3.20
N ARG A 223 4.78 -28.99 -2.29
CA ARG A 223 4.27 -29.05 -0.90
C ARG A 223 3.05 -28.15 -0.62
N GLY A 224 2.62 -27.34 -1.60
CA GLY A 224 1.43 -26.46 -1.45
C GLY A 224 1.62 -25.27 -0.49
N ASP A 225 0.50 -24.62 -0.21
CA ASP A 225 0.43 -23.32 0.50
C ASP A 225 1.00 -23.36 1.92
N GLU A 226 0.90 -24.50 2.62
CA GLU A 226 1.41 -24.67 3.99
C GLU A 226 2.94 -24.61 4.09
N SER A 227 3.64 -24.68 2.94
CA SER A 227 5.11 -24.61 2.88
C SER A 227 5.67 -23.20 2.73
N PHE A 228 4.84 -22.15 2.82
CA PHE A 228 5.30 -20.77 2.68
C PHE A 228 6.31 -20.39 3.77
N VAL A 229 7.47 -19.92 3.32
CA VAL A 229 8.55 -19.40 4.16
C VAL A 229 8.73 -17.92 3.86
N ASN A 230 8.62 -17.07 4.89
CA ASN A 230 8.81 -15.63 4.75
C ASN A 230 10.31 -15.28 4.68
N GLY A 231 10.69 -14.45 3.72
CA GLY A 231 12.03 -13.91 3.57
C GLY A 231 12.14 -12.42 3.94
N TYR A 232 11.04 -11.66 3.82
CA TYR A 232 10.97 -10.24 4.18
C TYR A 232 9.52 -9.82 4.41
N ARG A 233 9.24 -9.11 5.48
CA ARG A 233 7.89 -8.72 5.87
C ARG A 233 7.73 -7.21 5.87
N ILE A 234 6.72 -6.71 5.14
CA ILE A 234 6.39 -5.30 5.02
C ILE A 234 4.99 -5.06 5.59
N TYR A 235 4.89 -4.21 6.61
CA TYR A 235 3.60 -3.72 7.07
C TYR A 235 3.30 -2.36 6.42
N ILE A 236 2.18 -2.25 5.73
CA ILE A 236 1.65 -1.02 5.13
C ILE A 236 0.43 -0.62 5.94
N SER A 237 0.44 0.55 6.58
CA SER A 237 -0.62 0.91 7.53
C SER A 237 -1.97 1.17 6.87
N GLY A 238 -1.96 1.60 5.59
CA GLY A 238 -3.15 2.22 4.99
C GLY A 238 -3.54 3.50 5.72
N ASP A 239 -4.58 4.14 5.26
CA ASP A 239 -5.15 5.30 5.93
C ASP A 239 -5.93 4.86 7.16
N THR A 240 -5.36 5.03 8.32
CA THR A 240 -5.99 4.67 9.58
C THR A 240 -5.68 5.69 10.67
N LEU A 241 -6.51 5.74 11.68
CA LEU A 241 -6.20 6.33 12.97
C LEU A 241 -5.51 5.30 13.87
N LEU A 242 -4.85 5.74 14.93
CA LEU A 242 -4.33 4.84 15.95
C LEU A 242 -5.48 4.26 16.78
N VAL A 243 -5.98 3.11 16.39
CA VAL A 243 -7.10 2.41 17.04
C VAL A 243 -6.65 1.16 17.78
N ASP A 244 -7.48 0.70 18.72
CA ASP A 244 -7.13 -0.44 19.60
C ASP A 244 -6.92 -1.75 18.83
N GLU A 245 -7.58 -1.93 17.70
CA GLU A 245 -7.45 -3.11 16.85
C GLU A 245 -6.01 -3.31 16.34
N LEU A 246 -5.24 -2.23 16.15
CA LEU A 246 -3.83 -2.30 15.73
C LEU A 246 -2.93 -3.02 16.74
N LYS A 247 -3.33 -3.06 18.04
CA LYS A 247 -2.61 -3.81 19.09
C LYS A 247 -2.57 -5.31 18.83
N GLN A 248 -3.51 -5.83 18.04
CA GLN A 248 -3.51 -7.25 17.66
C GLN A 248 -2.37 -7.61 16.69
N ILE A 249 -1.78 -6.63 15.97
CA ILE A 249 -0.70 -6.91 15.02
C ILE A 249 0.53 -7.47 15.74
N PRO A 250 1.16 -6.80 16.72
CA PRO A 250 2.30 -7.36 17.43
C PRO A 250 1.95 -8.63 18.23
N GLU A 251 0.71 -8.81 18.64
CA GLU A 251 0.26 -10.04 19.31
C GLU A 251 0.28 -11.24 18.36
N ARG A 252 -0.27 -11.08 17.13
CA ARG A 252 -0.35 -12.14 16.12
C ARG A 252 0.99 -12.44 15.46
N TYR A 253 1.85 -11.43 15.31
CA TYR A 253 3.19 -11.57 14.76
C TYR A 253 4.27 -11.72 15.85
N LYS A 254 3.89 -12.12 17.06
CA LYS A 254 4.83 -12.32 18.17
C LYS A 254 5.93 -13.29 17.81
N GLY A 255 7.19 -12.85 17.96
CA GLY A 255 8.37 -13.62 17.57
C GLY A 255 8.66 -13.66 16.07
N GLN A 256 7.91 -12.89 15.28
CA GLN A 256 8.11 -12.70 13.85
C GLN A 256 8.52 -11.25 13.61
N ASN A 257 9.64 -11.03 12.94
CA ASN A 257 10.11 -9.69 12.63
C ASN A 257 9.21 -9.00 11.59
N ILE A 258 9.05 -7.69 11.71
CA ILE A 258 8.51 -6.82 10.67
C ILE A 258 9.68 -5.97 10.19
N ASP A 259 10.18 -6.27 8.98
CA ASP A 259 11.43 -5.73 8.46
C ASP A 259 11.24 -4.27 8.00
N LEU A 260 10.08 -3.96 7.43
CA LEU A 260 9.76 -2.63 6.93
C LEU A 260 8.32 -2.25 7.29
N MET A 261 8.12 -0.99 7.67
CA MET A 261 6.80 -0.39 7.76
C MET A 261 6.69 0.80 6.81
N LEU A 262 5.68 0.79 5.93
CA LEU A 262 5.23 1.97 5.20
C LEU A 262 4.09 2.59 6.00
N ILE A 263 4.35 3.76 6.60
CA ILE A 263 3.36 4.42 7.44
C ILE A 263 2.71 5.58 6.71
N HIS A 264 1.38 5.54 6.58
CA HIS A 264 0.57 6.63 6.06
C HIS A 264 0.38 7.69 7.14
N LEU A 265 0.72 8.92 6.80
CA LEU A 265 0.64 10.09 7.67
C LEU A 265 -0.25 11.17 7.04
N GLY A 266 0.04 12.44 7.35
CA GLY A 266 -0.63 13.60 6.78
C GLY A 266 -1.64 14.23 7.74
N GLY A 267 -2.23 13.49 8.67
CA GLY A 267 -3.26 14.02 9.55
C GLY A 267 -4.43 14.58 8.75
N THR A 268 -4.88 13.83 7.74
CA THR A 268 -5.97 14.24 6.85
C THR A 268 -7.20 14.61 7.66
N THR A 269 -7.70 15.82 7.45
CA THR A 269 -8.78 16.37 8.26
C THR A 269 -9.90 16.93 7.38
N ILE A 270 -11.11 16.56 7.68
CA ILE A 270 -12.32 16.93 6.94
C ILE A 270 -13.26 17.77 7.81
N PRO A 271 -14.17 18.60 7.22
CA PRO A 271 -14.41 18.77 5.80
C PRO A 271 -13.41 19.68 5.07
N SER A 272 -12.62 20.48 5.77
CA SER A 272 -11.63 21.36 5.14
C SER A 272 -10.56 21.81 6.13
N PRO A 273 -9.40 22.31 5.66
CA PRO A 273 -8.38 22.92 6.52
C PRO A 273 -8.88 24.12 7.33
N ALA A 274 -9.85 24.87 6.79
CA ALA A 274 -10.43 26.03 7.49
C ALA A 274 -11.40 25.62 8.60
N VAL A 275 -11.98 24.42 8.52
CA VAL A 275 -12.92 23.84 9.50
C VAL A 275 -12.51 22.38 9.78
N PRO A 276 -11.41 22.17 10.53
CA PRO A 276 -10.86 20.84 10.78
C PRO A 276 -11.65 20.14 11.89
N LEU A 277 -12.72 19.42 11.53
CA LEU A 277 -13.62 18.80 12.51
C LEU A 277 -13.27 17.33 12.82
N LEU A 278 -12.80 16.60 11.82
CA LEU A 278 -12.56 15.14 11.96
C LEU A 278 -11.26 14.76 11.26
N MET A 279 -10.30 14.29 12.01
CA MET A 279 -9.10 13.65 11.47
C MET A 279 -9.42 12.22 11.08
N VAL A 280 -9.01 11.80 9.88
CA VAL A 280 -9.31 10.50 9.28
C VAL A 280 -8.06 9.69 8.95
N THR A 281 -6.86 10.28 9.03
CA THR A 281 -5.58 9.59 8.88
C THR A 281 -4.64 10.07 9.99
N MET A 282 -3.71 9.25 10.42
CA MET A 282 -2.77 9.56 11.52
C MET A 282 -1.98 10.84 11.24
N ASP A 283 -1.86 11.65 12.29
CA ASP A 283 -0.86 12.71 12.39
C ASP A 283 0.50 12.18 12.88
N ALA A 284 1.46 13.06 13.05
CA ALA A 284 2.80 12.73 13.55
C ALA A 284 2.79 12.09 14.94
N GLU A 285 1.90 12.53 15.85
CA GLU A 285 1.82 12.00 17.22
C GLU A 285 1.26 10.57 17.23
N GLN A 286 0.23 10.28 16.45
CA GLN A 286 -0.30 8.94 16.31
C GLN A 286 0.68 8.03 15.56
N GLY A 287 1.34 8.56 14.52
CA GLY A 287 2.32 7.83 13.74
C GLY A 287 3.50 7.31 14.57
N ILE A 288 4.09 8.16 15.42
CA ILE A 288 5.21 7.72 16.28
C ILE A 288 4.77 6.65 17.29
N LYS A 289 3.53 6.73 17.81
CA LYS A 289 2.96 5.70 18.68
C LYS A 289 2.76 4.38 17.93
N LEU A 290 2.39 4.42 16.66
CA LEU A 290 2.29 3.21 15.84
C LEU A 290 3.67 2.60 15.59
N VAL A 291 4.71 3.41 15.30
CA VAL A 291 6.10 2.92 15.18
C VAL A 291 6.53 2.19 16.47
N GLN A 292 6.25 2.78 17.63
CA GLN A 292 6.57 2.21 18.93
C GLN A 292 5.75 0.94 19.24
N LEU A 293 4.53 0.82 18.75
CA LEU A 293 3.68 -0.35 18.91
C LEU A 293 4.15 -1.53 18.04
N ILE A 294 4.43 -1.26 16.77
CA ILE A 294 4.80 -2.28 15.77
C ILE A 294 6.27 -2.69 15.88
N GLN A 295 7.16 -1.75 16.23
CA GLN A 295 8.60 -1.92 16.37
C GLN A 295 9.28 -2.54 15.13
N PRO A 296 9.04 -2.00 13.91
CA PRO A 296 9.70 -2.51 12.72
C PRO A 296 11.21 -2.23 12.77
N ASP A 297 11.98 -2.92 11.93
CA ASP A 297 13.39 -2.60 11.76
C ASP A 297 13.57 -1.23 11.13
N ILE A 298 12.83 -0.97 10.05
CA ILE A 298 12.82 0.32 9.32
C ILE A 298 11.39 0.81 9.13
N THR A 299 11.20 2.12 9.24
CA THR A 299 9.96 2.83 8.88
C THR A 299 10.23 3.80 7.73
N ILE A 300 9.37 3.80 6.74
CA ILE A 300 9.32 4.80 5.67
C ILE A 300 7.98 5.52 5.74
N PRO A 301 7.94 6.83 6.08
CA PRO A 301 6.72 7.60 6.03
C PRO A 301 6.32 7.88 4.57
N ILE A 302 5.03 7.78 4.29
CA ILE A 302 4.37 8.13 3.02
C ILE A 302 3.07 8.87 3.31
N HIS A 303 2.34 9.33 2.29
CA HIS A 303 1.03 9.97 2.41
C HIS A 303 1.09 11.26 3.25
N TYR A 304 2.01 12.19 2.92
CA TYR A 304 2.17 13.48 3.58
C TYR A 304 2.44 14.61 2.57
N ASP A 305 2.13 15.84 2.94
CA ASP A 305 2.44 17.08 2.20
C ASP A 305 1.84 17.19 0.78
N ASP A 306 1.01 16.23 0.36
CA ASP A 306 0.54 16.12 -1.02
C ASP A 306 -0.78 16.81 -1.29
N TYR A 307 -1.64 16.96 -0.29
CA TYR A 307 -2.94 17.60 -0.41
C TYR A 307 -3.15 18.68 0.64
N GLU A 308 -4.04 19.65 0.35
CA GLU A 308 -4.37 20.73 1.28
C GLU A 308 -5.01 20.21 2.57
N ALA A 309 -5.73 19.09 2.51
CA ALA A 309 -6.35 18.46 3.67
C ALA A 309 -5.35 17.77 4.62
N PHE A 310 -4.07 17.64 4.23
CA PHE A 310 -3.02 17.05 5.05
C PHE A 310 -2.45 18.12 5.99
N LEU A 311 -2.91 18.12 7.25
CA LEU A 311 -2.59 19.15 8.22
C LEU A 311 -1.39 18.83 9.11
N SER A 312 -0.87 17.60 9.05
CA SER A 312 0.35 17.19 9.76
C SER A 312 1.49 16.99 8.75
N PRO A 313 2.35 17.99 8.54
CA PRO A 313 3.44 17.91 7.57
C PRO A 313 4.53 16.93 8.03
N LEU A 314 5.35 16.48 7.09
CA LEU A 314 6.48 15.57 7.38
C LEU A 314 7.43 16.12 8.45
N SER A 315 7.58 17.44 8.54
CA SER A 315 8.42 18.08 9.57
C SER A 315 7.99 17.74 10.99
N ASP A 316 6.69 17.58 11.25
CA ASP A 316 6.16 17.22 12.55
C ASP A 316 6.53 15.78 12.91
N PHE A 317 6.45 14.86 11.93
CA PHE A 317 6.88 13.49 12.14
C PHE A 317 8.40 13.38 12.34
N LYS A 318 9.20 14.12 11.57
CA LYS A 318 10.67 14.19 11.80
C LYS A 318 10.99 14.60 13.23
N LYS A 319 10.32 15.65 13.71
CA LYS A 319 10.49 16.10 15.09
C LYS A 319 10.09 15.02 16.11
N ALA A 320 8.96 14.35 15.90
CA ALA A 320 8.49 13.28 16.79
C ALA A 320 9.46 12.08 16.81
N VAL A 321 10.06 11.75 15.66
CA VAL A 321 11.10 10.70 15.52
C VAL A 321 12.35 11.07 16.31
N ASP A 322 12.83 12.33 16.19
CA ASP A 322 14.00 12.81 16.91
C ASP A 322 13.75 12.83 18.43
N ASP A 323 12.60 13.35 18.86
CA ASP A 323 12.19 13.40 20.28
C ASP A 323 12.07 11.97 20.88
N ALA A 324 11.71 10.97 20.07
CA ALA A 324 11.61 9.57 20.49
C ALA A 324 12.94 8.79 20.39
N GLY A 325 14.00 9.37 19.84
CA GLY A 325 15.30 8.71 19.65
C GLY A 325 15.26 7.60 18.60
N LEU A 326 14.41 7.70 17.57
CA LEU A 326 14.20 6.67 16.55
C LEU A 326 14.79 7.02 15.18
N ALA A 327 15.64 8.05 15.09
CA ALA A 327 16.20 8.55 13.83
C ALA A 327 16.88 7.44 12.98
N GLU A 328 17.60 6.51 13.60
CA GLU A 328 18.27 5.39 12.92
C GLU A 328 17.31 4.34 12.34
N LYS A 329 16.03 4.38 12.72
CA LYS A 329 14.99 3.44 12.28
C LYS A 329 14.05 4.04 11.23
N VAL A 330 14.28 5.27 10.80
CA VAL A 330 13.41 5.95 9.84
C VAL A 330 14.19 6.37 8.61
N VAL A 331 13.72 5.93 7.45
CA VAL A 331 14.26 6.31 6.14
C VAL A 331 13.25 7.22 5.44
N TYR A 332 13.67 8.42 5.09
CA TYR A 332 12.84 9.37 4.37
C TYR A 332 13.12 9.27 2.87
N LEU A 333 12.08 9.07 2.06
CA LEU A 333 12.15 9.08 0.60
C LEU A 333 11.49 10.34 0.06
N ASP A 334 12.17 11.00 -0.88
CA ASP A 334 11.52 11.94 -1.79
C ASP A 334 10.91 11.19 -2.97
N ARG A 335 10.00 11.86 -3.70
CA ARG A 335 9.48 11.33 -4.98
C ARG A 335 10.62 11.03 -5.93
N LYS A 336 10.54 9.86 -6.57
CA LYS A 336 11.57 9.29 -7.43
C LYS A 336 12.78 8.72 -6.69
N ASP A 337 12.79 8.67 -5.37
CA ASP A 337 13.79 7.90 -4.63
C ASP A 337 13.42 6.41 -4.63
N ALA A 338 14.44 5.57 -4.45
CA ALA A 338 14.26 4.14 -4.24
C ALA A 338 14.88 3.68 -2.92
N TYR A 339 14.27 2.67 -2.31
CA TYR A 339 14.82 1.95 -1.17
C TYR A 339 15.06 0.51 -1.56
N LYS A 340 16.28 0.00 -1.38
CA LYS A 340 16.67 -1.37 -1.72
C LYS A 340 16.90 -2.20 -0.47
N PHE A 341 16.49 -3.45 -0.54
CA PHE A 341 16.59 -4.41 0.56
C PHE A 341 16.79 -5.84 0.04
N HIS A 342 17.08 -6.74 0.96
CA HIS A 342 17.30 -8.15 0.65
C HIS A 342 16.17 -9.02 1.19
N VAL A 343 15.54 -9.77 0.30
CA VAL A 343 14.58 -10.83 0.63
C VAL A 343 15.35 -12.13 0.73
N THR A 344 15.34 -12.77 1.91
CA THR A 344 16.02 -14.05 2.12
C THR A 344 15.25 -15.21 1.48
N GLU A 345 15.97 -16.16 0.91
CA GLU A 345 15.43 -17.35 0.22
C GLU A 345 15.37 -18.58 1.12
#